data_fe254e9c1d68e8555a57a39b1a5df803
#
_entry.id   fe254e9c1d68e8555a57a39b1a5df803
#
_cell.length_a   1.000
_cell.length_b   1.000
_cell.length_c   1.000
_cell.angle_alpha   90.00
_cell.angle_beta   90.00
_cell.angle_gamma   90.00
#
_symmetry.space_group_name_H-M   'P 1'
#
loop_
_entity.id
_entity.type
_entity.pdbx_description
1 polymer ?
#
loop_
_entity_poly.entity_id
_entity_poly.type
_entity_poly.pdbx_seq_one_letter_code
_entity_poly.pdbx_strand_id
1 'polypeptide(L)'
;MVLLFTLLNTLPICSQAATPRYRIAACDWMMLKRQKLGEFKLAHELGADGVEVDMGGLGKRVLFDNQLREPQQAEKFQAAARQYGVAVPSMAMSGFFAQSFLTRDNYQDLLKDCFLTMKLFGSKVAFLPLGGSGKDWQQEGCAAYQQMVSRLRTAGEMAKQEGITIGIRTGMDAKFDKKLLKKVGSSQIKVYYNFQDAADHHRDICKELRKLGAQRIVQIHASNTDSVNLQEDPEINLPKIRKTLDKMKWSGWLVVERSRDVKRVRDVKYNFGRNIAYLKQVFQER
;
A
#
# COMPACT_ATOMS: atom_id res chain seq x y z
N MET A 1 -48.79 -41.06 -29.06
CA MET A 1 -48.62 -39.64 -28.69
C MET A 1 -47.75 -39.63 -27.43
N VAL A 2 -46.43 -39.43 -27.61
CA VAL A 2 -45.44 -39.45 -26.52
C VAL A 2 -45.11 -38.01 -26.16
N LEU A 3 -45.46 -37.57 -24.94
CA LEU A 3 -45.07 -36.27 -24.40
C LEU A 3 -43.63 -36.32 -23.91
N LEU A 4 -42.75 -35.58 -24.57
CA LEU A 4 -41.38 -35.29 -24.09
C LEU A 4 -41.47 -34.15 -23.07
N PHE A 5 -41.18 -34.44 -21.80
CA PHE A 5 -40.92 -33.42 -20.77
C PHE A 5 -39.46 -32.98 -20.86
N THR A 6 -39.22 -31.78 -21.36
CA THR A 6 -37.91 -31.14 -21.27
C THR A 6 -37.74 -30.51 -19.90
N LEU A 7 -36.90 -31.11 -19.03
CA LEU A 7 -36.43 -30.50 -17.80
C LEU A 7 -35.45 -29.36 -18.14
N LEU A 8 -35.88 -28.11 -17.96
CA LEU A 8 -34.98 -26.97 -17.95
C LEU A 8 -34.18 -26.98 -16.61
N ASN A 9 -32.94 -27.38 -16.67
CA ASN A 9 -31.99 -27.20 -15.58
C ASN A 9 -31.60 -25.71 -15.49
N THR A 10 -32.23 -24.95 -14.61
CA THR A 10 -31.77 -23.61 -14.26
C THR A 10 -30.60 -23.74 -13.28
N LEU A 11 -29.36 -23.59 -13.79
CA LEU A 11 -28.18 -23.44 -12.96
C LEU A 11 -28.29 -22.11 -12.16
N PRO A 12 -28.01 -22.09 -10.86
CA PRO A 12 -28.00 -20.85 -10.09
C PRO A 12 -26.89 -19.95 -10.63
N ILE A 13 -27.28 -18.77 -11.14
CA ILE A 13 -26.34 -17.70 -11.48
C ILE A 13 -25.74 -17.24 -10.15
N CYS A 14 -24.52 -17.69 -9.87
CA CYS A 14 -23.73 -17.19 -8.76
C CYS A 14 -23.44 -15.71 -9.04
N SER A 15 -24.21 -14.82 -8.47
CA SER A 15 -23.97 -13.38 -8.52
C SER A 15 -22.60 -13.13 -7.87
N GLN A 16 -21.56 -12.89 -8.66
CA GLN A 16 -20.30 -12.37 -8.14
C GLN A 16 -20.59 -11.02 -7.51
N ALA A 17 -20.49 -10.95 -6.18
CA ALA A 17 -20.60 -9.69 -5.47
C ALA A 17 -19.56 -8.70 -6.06
N ALA A 18 -20.04 -7.53 -6.46
CA ALA A 18 -19.18 -6.51 -7.05
C ALA A 18 -18.05 -6.17 -6.06
N THR A 19 -16.81 -6.13 -6.55
CA THR A 19 -15.62 -5.80 -5.73
C THR A 19 -15.86 -4.45 -5.06
N PRO A 20 -15.72 -4.34 -3.73
CA PRO A 20 -15.90 -3.09 -3.03
C PRO A 20 -15.00 -1.99 -3.59
N ARG A 21 -15.53 -0.79 -3.72
CA ARG A 21 -14.79 0.37 -4.22
C ARG A 21 -13.55 0.69 -3.38
N TYR A 22 -13.68 0.51 -2.07
CA TYR A 22 -12.61 0.67 -1.10
C TYR A 22 -12.38 -0.64 -0.38
N ARG A 23 -11.12 -1.03 -0.26
CA ARG A 23 -10.70 -2.21 0.49
C ARG A 23 -9.72 -1.79 1.57
N ILE A 24 -9.78 -2.47 2.71
CA ILE A 24 -9.00 -2.10 3.89
C ILE A 24 -7.93 -3.17 4.14
N ALA A 25 -6.68 -2.75 4.22
CA ALA A 25 -5.56 -3.61 4.56
C ALA A 25 -4.79 -3.07 5.77
N ALA A 26 -3.89 -3.87 6.30
CA ALA A 26 -2.93 -3.47 7.31
C ALA A 26 -1.51 -3.88 6.89
N CYS A 27 -0.50 -3.12 7.28
CA CYS A 27 0.89 -3.46 7.01
C CYS A 27 1.44 -4.46 8.03
N ASP A 28 2.16 -5.49 7.58
CA ASP A 28 2.66 -6.55 8.44
C ASP A 28 3.74 -6.09 9.44
N TRP A 29 4.60 -5.15 9.02
CA TRP A 29 5.72 -4.68 9.87
C TRP A 29 5.26 -3.87 11.09
N MET A 30 4.15 -3.15 10.98
CA MET A 30 3.60 -2.41 12.12
C MET A 30 2.63 -3.25 12.95
N MET A 31 2.05 -4.30 12.40
CA MET A 31 1.36 -5.34 13.15
C MET A 31 2.31 -6.28 13.91
N LEU A 32 3.63 -6.01 13.90
CA LEU A 32 4.67 -6.83 14.50
C LEU A 32 4.72 -8.26 13.93
N LYS A 33 4.34 -8.40 12.67
CA LYS A 33 4.24 -9.69 11.95
C LYS A 33 5.06 -9.73 10.66
N ARG A 34 6.02 -8.79 10.47
CA ARG A 34 6.85 -8.72 9.26
C ARG A 34 7.28 -10.11 8.81
N GLN A 35 6.77 -10.53 7.65
CA GLN A 35 6.95 -11.85 7.07
C GLN A 35 6.83 -13.01 8.08
N LYS A 36 5.85 -12.97 8.95
CA LYS A 36 5.50 -14.07 9.85
C LYS A 36 4.18 -14.69 9.41
N LEU A 37 4.15 -16.01 9.27
CA LEU A 37 3.00 -16.75 8.75
C LEU A 37 1.66 -16.40 9.44
N GLY A 38 1.71 -16.01 10.72
CA GLY A 38 0.52 -15.59 11.48
C GLY A 38 -0.06 -14.22 11.10
N GLU A 39 0.52 -13.49 10.14
CA GLU A 39 0.02 -12.18 9.70
C GLU A 39 -1.37 -12.27 9.06
N PHE A 40 -1.62 -13.31 8.23
CA PHE A 40 -2.91 -13.51 7.57
C PHE A 40 -4.01 -13.87 8.56
N LYS A 41 -3.72 -14.77 9.53
CA LYS A 41 -4.65 -15.07 10.60
C LYS A 41 -5.01 -13.84 11.40
N LEU A 42 -4.01 -13.05 11.79
CA LEU A 42 -4.22 -11.82 12.55
C LEU A 42 -5.05 -10.81 11.74
N ALA A 43 -4.72 -10.58 10.48
CA ALA A 43 -5.47 -9.67 9.61
C ALA A 43 -6.94 -10.10 9.47
N HIS A 44 -7.19 -11.39 9.29
CA HIS A 44 -8.55 -11.95 9.28
C HIS A 44 -9.29 -11.70 10.59
N GLU A 45 -8.65 -11.99 11.74
CA GLU A 45 -9.23 -11.75 13.08
C GLU A 45 -9.56 -10.26 13.32
N LEU A 46 -8.77 -9.35 12.73
CA LEU A 46 -8.98 -7.90 12.82
C LEU A 46 -10.01 -7.39 11.79
N GLY A 47 -10.51 -8.25 10.91
CA GLY A 47 -11.47 -7.90 9.87
C GLY A 47 -10.87 -7.18 8.66
N ALA A 48 -9.56 -7.20 8.45
CA ALA A 48 -8.93 -6.61 7.27
C ALA A 48 -9.22 -7.44 6.00
N ASP A 49 -9.35 -6.77 4.87
CA ASP A 49 -9.52 -7.41 3.55
C ASP A 49 -8.17 -7.87 2.97
N GLY A 50 -7.05 -7.33 3.49
CA GLY A 50 -5.72 -7.64 2.99
C GLY A 50 -4.59 -7.31 3.97
N VAL A 51 -3.39 -7.74 3.61
CA VAL A 51 -2.11 -7.42 4.26
C VAL A 51 -1.15 -6.86 3.22
N GLU A 52 -0.59 -5.69 3.49
CA GLU A 52 0.60 -5.21 2.79
C GLU A 52 1.81 -5.91 3.40
N VAL A 53 2.49 -6.74 2.59
CA VAL A 53 3.61 -7.57 3.05
C VAL A 53 4.92 -6.84 2.80
N ASP A 54 5.78 -6.78 3.81
CA ASP A 54 7.09 -6.13 3.70
C ASP A 54 8.13 -7.09 3.11
N MET A 55 9.04 -6.55 2.31
CA MET A 55 10.18 -7.28 1.75
C MET A 55 11.25 -7.66 2.80
N GLY A 56 11.08 -7.23 4.04
CA GLY A 56 12.04 -7.45 5.11
C GLY A 56 13.08 -6.33 5.24
N GLY A 57 13.90 -6.44 6.29
CA GLY A 57 14.95 -5.44 6.57
C GLY A 57 16.02 -5.41 5.50
N LEU A 58 16.56 -4.21 5.19
CA LEU A 58 17.66 -4.06 4.24
C LEU A 58 19.00 -3.91 4.97
N GLY A 59 19.17 -2.89 5.80
CA GLY A 59 20.41 -2.64 6.52
C GLY A 59 21.65 -2.66 5.61
N LYS A 60 22.67 -3.41 5.99
CA LYS A 60 23.90 -3.63 5.20
C LYS A 60 23.80 -4.81 4.21
N ARG A 61 22.65 -5.48 4.12
CA ARG A 61 22.46 -6.63 3.21
C ARG A 61 22.51 -6.18 1.76
N VAL A 62 22.90 -7.10 0.88
CA VAL A 62 22.84 -6.88 -0.58
C VAL A 62 21.39 -6.84 -1.03
N LEU A 63 20.55 -7.78 -0.58
CA LEU A 63 19.12 -7.84 -0.84
C LEU A 63 18.33 -7.70 0.46
N PHE A 64 17.01 -7.54 0.35
CA PHE A 64 16.12 -7.56 1.51
C PHE A 64 16.22 -8.89 2.28
N ASP A 65 15.90 -8.86 3.58
CA ASP A 65 15.77 -10.05 4.42
C ASP A 65 14.44 -10.77 4.12
N ASN A 66 14.28 -11.15 2.87
CA ASN A 66 13.04 -11.66 2.32
C ASN A 66 12.99 -13.19 2.40
N GLN A 67 12.22 -13.74 3.33
CA GLN A 67 12.04 -15.17 3.50
C GLN A 67 11.23 -15.81 2.35
N LEU A 68 10.45 -15.01 1.61
CA LEU A 68 9.59 -15.50 0.54
C LEU A 68 10.35 -15.87 -0.74
N ARG A 69 11.68 -15.69 -0.77
CA ARG A 69 12.54 -16.28 -1.82
C ARG A 69 12.60 -17.80 -1.71
N GLU A 70 12.42 -18.34 -0.50
CA GLU A 70 12.40 -19.78 -0.28
C GLU A 70 11.05 -20.36 -0.72
N PRO A 71 11.01 -21.27 -1.73
CA PRO A 71 9.76 -21.76 -2.30
C PRO A 71 8.81 -22.36 -1.27
N GLN A 72 9.33 -23.11 -0.30
CA GLN A 72 8.52 -23.71 0.77
C GLN A 72 7.88 -22.65 1.68
N GLN A 73 8.57 -21.53 1.94
CA GLN A 73 8.00 -20.44 2.73
C GLN A 73 6.94 -19.71 1.91
N ALA A 74 7.22 -19.40 0.65
CA ALA A 74 6.26 -18.80 -0.25
C ALA A 74 4.96 -19.59 -0.35
N GLU A 75 5.05 -20.92 -0.50
CA GLU A 75 3.88 -21.81 -0.53
C GLU A 75 3.05 -21.76 0.75
N LYS A 76 3.70 -21.80 1.93
CA LYS A 76 3.02 -21.68 3.23
C LYS A 76 2.29 -20.33 3.34
N PHE A 77 2.91 -19.24 2.91
CA PHE A 77 2.31 -17.90 2.94
C PHE A 77 1.12 -17.81 1.99
N GLN A 78 1.25 -18.31 0.76
CA GLN A 78 0.14 -18.38 -0.19
C GLN A 78 -1.02 -19.22 0.33
N ALA A 79 -0.73 -20.38 0.95
CA ALA A 79 -1.74 -21.23 1.55
C ALA A 79 -2.47 -20.53 2.70
N ALA A 80 -1.73 -19.82 3.58
CA ALA A 80 -2.33 -19.05 4.66
C ALA A 80 -3.18 -17.90 4.15
N ALA A 81 -2.72 -17.15 3.14
CA ALA A 81 -3.51 -16.08 2.51
C ALA A 81 -4.85 -16.60 1.97
N ARG A 82 -4.83 -17.75 1.26
CA ARG A 82 -6.05 -18.42 0.77
C ARG A 82 -6.94 -18.91 1.91
N GLN A 83 -6.36 -19.57 2.91
CA GLN A 83 -7.09 -20.14 4.06
C GLN A 83 -7.90 -19.07 4.81
N TYR A 84 -7.31 -17.90 5.01
CA TYR A 84 -7.95 -16.81 5.74
C TYR A 84 -8.70 -15.81 4.84
N GLY A 85 -8.70 -16.00 3.53
CA GLY A 85 -9.36 -15.12 2.58
C GLY A 85 -8.80 -13.69 2.57
N VAL A 86 -7.50 -13.54 2.88
CA VAL A 86 -6.81 -12.25 2.99
C VAL A 86 -5.97 -11.98 1.74
N ALA A 87 -6.23 -10.89 1.06
CA ALA A 87 -5.47 -10.51 -0.14
C ALA A 87 -4.09 -9.89 0.22
N VAL A 88 -3.15 -9.92 -0.72
CA VAL A 88 -1.89 -9.16 -0.65
C VAL A 88 -1.93 -8.05 -1.70
N PRO A 89 -2.43 -6.84 -1.36
CA PRO A 89 -2.61 -5.76 -2.32
C PRO A 89 -1.29 -5.16 -2.82
N SER A 90 -0.26 -5.20 -1.99
CA SER A 90 1.03 -4.58 -2.24
C SER A 90 2.16 -5.27 -1.50
N MET A 91 3.37 -5.11 -2.04
CA MET A 91 4.62 -5.43 -1.37
C MET A 91 5.35 -4.15 -1.00
N ALA A 92 5.85 -4.07 0.26
CA ALA A 92 6.51 -2.88 0.75
C ALA A 92 8.02 -3.07 0.82
N MET A 93 8.76 -2.14 0.22
CA MET A 93 10.21 -2.04 0.34
C MET A 93 10.57 -1.12 1.51
N SER A 94 10.05 -1.42 2.73
CA SER A 94 10.19 -0.54 3.90
C SER A 94 11.64 -0.28 4.31
N GLY A 95 12.58 -1.14 3.91
CA GLY A 95 14.01 -0.94 4.13
C GLY A 95 14.54 0.41 3.60
N PHE A 96 13.86 0.98 2.60
CA PHE A 96 14.17 2.30 2.06
C PHE A 96 13.72 3.49 2.95
N PHE A 97 13.01 3.26 4.05
CA PHE A 97 12.85 4.30 5.06
C PHE A 97 14.19 4.69 5.73
N ALA A 98 15.06 3.70 5.95
CA ALA A 98 16.35 3.91 6.58
C ALA A 98 17.52 3.97 5.58
N GLN A 99 17.34 3.45 4.38
CA GLN A 99 18.33 3.43 3.30
C GLN A 99 17.90 4.37 2.18
N SER A 100 18.83 5.08 1.57
CA SER A 100 18.48 5.95 0.46
C SER A 100 18.38 5.17 -0.86
N PHE A 101 17.22 5.22 -1.49
CA PHE A 101 17.03 4.73 -2.86
C PHE A 101 17.97 5.45 -3.85
N LEU A 102 18.27 6.72 -3.57
CA LEU A 102 19.14 7.54 -4.40
C LEU A 102 20.60 7.06 -4.41
N THR A 103 21.12 6.58 -3.26
CA THR A 103 22.53 6.23 -3.12
C THR A 103 22.80 4.73 -3.16
N ARG A 104 21.76 3.91 -3.19
CA ARG A 104 21.91 2.45 -3.23
C ARG A 104 22.26 1.99 -4.65
N ASP A 105 23.48 1.50 -4.87
CA ASP A 105 23.95 1.15 -6.22
C ASP A 105 23.18 -0.03 -6.84
N ASN A 106 22.86 -1.03 -6.04
CA ASN A 106 22.12 -2.21 -6.49
C ASN A 106 20.59 -2.08 -6.39
N TYR A 107 20.04 -0.85 -6.48
CA TYR A 107 18.59 -0.63 -6.37
C TYR A 107 17.77 -1.43 -7.39
N GLN A 108 18.31 -1.71 -8.57
CA GLN A 108 17.63 -2.51 -9.60
C GLN A 108 17.46 -3.96 -9.17
N ASP A 109 18.45 -4.55 -8.48
CA ASP A 109 18.33 -5.93 -7.98
C ASP A 109 17.31 -6.01 -6.85
N LEU A 110 17.23 -4.97 -6.00
CA LEU A 110 16.21 -4.84 -4.97
C LEU A 110 14.80 -4.72 -5.56
N LEU A 111 14.63 -3.97 -6.67
CA LEU A 111 13.37 -3.92 -7.40
C LEU A 111 13.00 -5.27 -8.01
N LYS A 112 13.95 -5.98 -8.63
CA LYS A 112 13.73 -7.32 -9.19
C LYS A 112 13.30 -8.31 -8.11
N ASP A 113 13.96 -8.31 -6.95
CA ASP A 113 13.60 -9.15 -5.81
C ASP A 113 12.15 -8.90 -5.36
N CYS A 114 11.77 -7.63 -5.25
CA CYS A 114 10.39 -7.24 -4.94
C CYS A 114 9.40 -7.73 -6.02
N PHE A 115 9.68 -7.50 -7.29
CA PHE A 115 8.78 -7.87 -8.39
C PHE A 115 8.59 -9.39 -8.52
N LEU A 116 9.66 -10.17 -8.30
CA LEU A 116 9.56 -11.63 -8.25
C LEU A 116 8.68 -12.09 -7.09
N THR A 117 8.84 -11.49 -5.91
CA THR A 117 8.01 -11.80 -4.75
C THR A 117 6.55 -11.42 -4.97
N MET A 118 6.28 -10.29 -5.61
CA MET A 118 4.92 -9.86 -5.97
C MET A 118 4.18 -10.86 -6.86
N LYS A 119 4.89 -11.53 -7.77
CA LYS A 119 4.31 -12.56 -8.65
C LYS A 119 3.70 -13.72 -7.87
N LEU A 120 4.28 -14.09 -6.73
CA LEU A 120 3.81 -15.19 -5.87
C LEU A 120 2.36 -14.94 -5.38
N PHE A 121 1.98 -13.68 -5.18
CA PHE A 121 0.67 -13.30 -4.65
C PHE A 121 -0.23 -12.60 -5.68
N GLY A 122 0.26 -12.43 -6.91
CA GLY A 122 -0.46 -11.67 -7.93
C GLY A 122 -0.58 -10.18 -7.63
N SER A 123 0.23 -9.65 -6.68
CA SER A 123 0.24 -8.24 -6.31
C SER A 123 0.69 -7.37 -7.47
N LYS A 124 0.13 -6.17 -7.60
CA LYS A 124 0.42 -5.23 -8.69
C LYS A 124 1.00 -3.90 -8.23
N VAL A 125 1.11 -3.69 -6.93
CA VAL A 125 1.62 -2.45 -6.35
C VAL A 125 2.85 -2.75 -5.49
N ALA A 126 3.96 -2.06 -5.79
CA ALA A 126 5.16 -2.04 -4.97
C ALA A 126 5.23 -0.70 -4.22
N PHE A 127 5.28 -0.71 -2.90
CA PHE A 127 5.48 0.50 -2.11
C PHE A 127 6.96 0.83 -2.00
N LEU A 128 7.34 2.05 -2.42
CA LEU A 128 8.71 2.55 -2.37
C LEU A 128 8.78 3.87 -1.60
N PRO A 129 9.14 3.86 -0.31
CA PRO A 129 9.41 5.10 0.40
C PRO A 129 10.74 5.70 -0.06
N LEU A 130 10.73 7.00 -0.37
CA LEU A 130 11.91 7.76 -0.76
C LEU A 130 12.48 8.52 0.46
N GLY A 131 12.66 7.79 1.55
CA GLY A 131 13.24 8.27 2.81
C GLY A 131 14.77 8.10 2.87
N GLY A 132 15.27 7.93 4.09
CA GLY A 132 16.69 7.71 4.36
C GLY A 132 17.52 8.99 4.37
N SER A 133 18.83 8.82 4.44
CA SER A 133 19.79 9.93 4.32
C SER A 133 19.84 10.45 2.89
N GLY A 134 19.94 11.75 2.70
CA GLY A 134 19.98 12.39 1.37
C GLY A 134 18.69 13.11 1.00
N LYS A 135 18.05 13.77 1.97
CA LYS A 135 16.85 14.61 1.75
C LYS A 135 17.10 15.78 0.79
N ASP A 136 18.35 16.11 0.52
CA ASP A 136 18.74 17.19 -0.40
C ASP A 136 18.26 16.96 -1.83
N TRP A 137 17.91 15.72 -2.19
CA TRP A 137 17.34 15.41 -3.49
C TRP A 137 15.98 16.07 -3.73
N GLN A 138 15.27 16.47 -2.70
CA GLN A 138 13.94 17.11 -2.80
C GLN A 138 14.00 18.57 -3.26
N GLN A 139 15.19 19.14 -3.40
CA GLN A 139 15.36 20.46 -3.99
C GLN A 139 15.29 20.36 -5.52
N GLU A 140 14.21 20.86 -6.11
CA GLU A 140 13.97 20.82 -7.57
C GLU A 140 15.16 21.48 -8.32
N GLY A 141 15.72 20.76 -9.28
CA GLY A 141 16.80 21.24 -10.13
C GLY A 141 18.21 20.89 -9.66
N CYS A 142 18.42 20.46 -8.43
CA CYS A 142 19.75 20.00 -7.99
C CYS A 142 20.18 18.67 -8.65
N ALA A 143 21.46 18.35 -8.61
CA ALA A 143 21.99 17.12 -9.21
C ALA A 143 21.33 15.86 -8.62
N ALA A 144 21.12 15.83 -7.30
CA ALA A 144 20.48 14.72 -6.61
C ALA A 144 19.01 14.52 -7.05
N TYR A 145 18.26 15.62 -7.30
CA TYR A 145 16.92 15.55 -7.87
C TYR A 145 16.92 14.93 -9.27
N GLN A 146 17.85 15.34 -10.13
CA GLN A 146 17.97 14.78 -11.49
C GLN A 146 18.34 13.29 -11.46
N GLN A 147 19.22 12.91 -10.55
CA GLN A 147 19.57 11.50 -10.33
C GLN A 147 18.36 10.69 -9.84
N MET A 148 17.56 11.22 -8.90
CA MET A 148 16.33 10.57 -8.44
C MET A 148 15.34 10.39 -9.59
N VAL A 149 15.12 11.43 -10.41
CA VAL A 149 14.27 11.35 -11.60
C VAL A 149 14.75 10.26 -12.55
N SER A 150 16.06 10.19 -12.81
CA SER A 150 16.65 9.14 -13.66
C SER A 150 16.41 7.74 -13.10
N ARG A 151 16.66 7.51 -11.81
CA ARG A 151 16.44 6.23 -11.15
C ARG A 151 14.97 5.82 -11.15
N LEU A 152 14.06 6.76 -10.89
CA LEU A 152 12.62 6.49 -10.95
C LEU A 152 12.14 6.19 -12.38
N ARG A 153 12.75 6.79 -13.40
CA ARG A 153 12.47 6.46 -14.80
C ARG A 153 12.88 5.02 -15.11
N THR A 154 14.10 4.64 -14.75
CA THR A 154 14.57 3.24 -14.87
C THR A 154 13.67 2.26 -14.12
N ALA A 155 13.30 2.59 -12.87
CA ALA A 155 12.39 1.79 -12.06
C ALA A 155 11.00 1.64 -12.74
N GLY A 156 10.51 2.74 -13.36
CA GLY A 156 9.26 2.74 -14.10
C GLY A 156 9.29 1.85 -15.34
N GLU A 157 10.39 1.84 -16.08
CA GLU A 157 10.57 0.93 -17.24
C GLU A 157 10.61 -0.55 -16.80
N MET A 158 11.33 -0.86 -15.72
CA MET A 158 11.35 -2.21 -15.12
C MET A 158 9.94 -2.64 -14.69
N ALA A 159 9.21 -1.76 -14.02
CA ALA A 159 7.84 -2.02 -13.55
C ALA A 159 6.87 -2.23 -14.74
N LYS A 160 7.05 -1.49 -15.83
CA LYS A 160 6.25 -1.64 -17.06
C LYS A 160 6.40 -3.03 -17.67
N GLN A 161 7.62 -3.55 -17.74
CA GLN A 161 7.89 -4.90 -18.25
C GLN A 161 7.18 -5.99 -17.46
N GLU A 162 6.98 -5.77 -16.17
CA GLU A 162 6.35 -6.71 -15.25
C GLU A 162 4.85 -6.44 -14.99
N GLY A 163 4.28 -5.40 -15.61
CA GLY A 163 2.89 -5.00 -15.39
C GLY A 163 2.62 -4.57 -13.95
N ILE A 164 3.60 -3.94 -13.30
CA ILE A 164 3.59 -3.47 -11.90
C ILE A 164 3.49 -1.95 -11.88
N THR A 165 2.89 -1.41 -10.83
CA THR A 165 2.92 0.01 -10.50
C THR A 165 3.74 0.22 -9.22
N ILE A 166 4.71 1.13 -9.26
CA ILE A 166 5.45 1.54 -8.06
C ILE A 166 4.76 2.76 -7.47
N GLY A 167 4.31 2.62 -6.23
CA GLY A 167 3.79 3.72 -5.42
C GLY A 167 4.91 4.36 -4.60
N ILE A 168 5.28 5.59 -4.93
CA ILE A 168 6.32 6.32 -4.18
C ILE A 168 5.72 7.15 -3.05
N ARG A 169 6.41 7.19 -1.90
CA ARG A 169 6.15 8.12 -0.80
C ARG A 169 7.33 9.08 -0.68
N THR A 170 7.11 10.36 -0.93
CA THR A 170 8.14 11.40 -0.89
C THR A 170 8.16 12.18 0.42
N GLY A 171 7.06 12.20 1.18
CA GLY A 171 6.82 13.08 2.32
C GLY A 171 6.53 14.53 1.94
N MET A 172 6.57 14.86 0.65
CA MET A 172 6.37 16.22 0.13
C MET A 172 4.90 16.51 -0.15
N ASP A 173 4.61 17.75 -0.56
CA ASP A 173 3.25 18.16 -0.91
C ASP A 173 2.82 17.67 -2.31
N ALA A 174 1.53 17.69 -2.57
CA ALA A 174 0.95 17.28 -3.85
C ALA A 174 1.46 18.11 -5.06
N LYS A 175 1.96 19.33 -4.87
CA LYS A 175 2.54 20.13 -5.95
C LYS A 175 3.90 19.59 -6.36
N PHE A 176 4.72 19.24 -5.38
CA PHE A 176 6.01 18.61 -5.61
C PHE A 176 5.82 17.24 -6.29
N ASP A 177 4.97 16.39 -5.76
CA ASP A 177 4.72 15.05 -6.31
C ASP A 177 4.26 15.11 -7.76
N LYS A 178 3.33 16.02 -8.11
CA LYS A 178 2.91 16.21 -9.50
C LYS A 178 4.06 16.62 -10.42
N LYS A 179 4.93 17.50 -9.97
CA LYS A 179 6.08 17.92 -10.75
C LYS A 179 7.07 16.78 -10.93
N LEU A 180 7.37 16.05 -9.86
CA LEU A 180 8.24 14.89 -9.90
C LEU A 180 7.72 13.85 -10.89
N LEU A 181 6.44 13.43 -10.77
CA LEU A 181 5.83 12.47 -11.70
C LEU A 181 5.89 12.92 -13.15
N LYS A 182 5.65 14.23 -13.41
CA LYS A 182 5.78 14.81 -14.77
C LYS A 182 7.22 14.70 -15.30
N LYS A 183 8.22 14.95 -14.45
CA LYS A 183 9.65 14.85 -14.83
C LYS A 183 10.08 13.41 -15.05
N VAL A 184 9.59 12.47 -14.24
CA VAL A 184 9.84 11.03 -14.40
C VAL A 184 9.23 10.55 -15.73
N GLY A 185 7.99 10.93 -16.04
CA GLY A 185 7.34 10.62 -17.32
C GLY A 185 6.89 9.16 -17.46
N SER A 186 6.86 8.37 -16.38
CA SER A 186 6.42 6.97 -16.40
C SER A 186 5.01 6.82 -15.83
N SER A 187 4.13 6.12 -16.54
CA SER A 187 2.79 5.77 -16.06
C SER A 187 2.81 4.74 -14.92
N GLN A 188 3.92 4.01 -14.76
CA GLN A 188 4.09 3.01 -13.70
C GLN A 188 4.57 3.59 -12.38
N ILE A 189 4.98 4.86 -12.34
CA ILE A 189 5.32 5.56 -11.10
C ILE A 189 4.14 6.42 -10.70
N LYS A 190 3.56 6.14 -9.52
CA LYS A 190 2.44 6.87 -8.93
C LYS A 190 2.73 7.21 -7.48
N VAL A 191 1.89 8.03 -6.87
CA VAL A 191 1.96 8.36 -5.44
C VAL A 191 1.30 7.25 -4.63
N TYR A 192 2.00 6.74 -3.65
CA TYR A 192 1.43 6.04 -2.51
C TYR A 192 1.18 7.10 -1.44
N TYR A 193 -0.03 7.63 -1.41
CA TYR A 193 -0.35 8.77 -0.56
C TYR A 193 -0.38 8.36 0.92
N ASN A 194 0.08 9.24 1.81
CA ASN A 194 0.05 8.98 3.25
C ASN A 194 -0.60 10.16 3.97
N PHE A 195 -1.63 9.91 4.77
CA PHE A 195 -2.30 10.97 5.54
C PHE A 195 -1.38 11.62 6.55
N GLN A 196 -0.50 10.82 7.19
CA GLN A 196 0.48 11.30 8.16
C GLN A 196 1.36 12.43 7.59
N ASP A 197 1.85 12.27 6.34
CA ASP A 197 2.72 13.29 5.73
C ASP A 197 2.02 14.65 5.59
N ALA A 198 0.72 14.63 5.36
CA ALA A 198 -0.06 15.86 5.30
C ALA A 198 -0.34 16.42 6.71
N ALA A 199 -0.71 15.57 7.67
CA ALA A 199 -0.97 15.97 9.06
C ALA A 199 0.28 16.56 9.73
N ASP A 200 1.43 15.86 9.65
CA ASP A 200 2.70 16.33 10.23
C ASP A 200 3.14 17.72 9.72
N HIS A 201 2.59 18.17 8.58
CA HIS A 201 2.88 19.47 8.00
C HIS A 201 1.65 20.38 7.96
N HIS A 202 0.61 20.09 8.70
CA HIS A 202 -0.65 20.84 8.78
C HIS A 202 -1.28 21.12 7.41
N ARG A 203 -1.16 20.18 6.44
CA ARG A 203 -1.73 20.30 5.10
C ARG A 203 -3.13 19.68 5.05
N ASP A 204 -4.05 20.32 4.31
CA ASP A 204 -5.41 19.80 4.09
C ASP A 204 -5.36 18.58 3.15
N ILE A 205 -5.55 17.38 3.71
CA ILE A 205 -5.56 16.10 3.00
C ILE A 205 -6.51 16.14 1.80
N CYS A 206 -7.70 16.72 1.96
CA CYS A 206 -8.69 16.77 0.87
C CYS A 206 -8.26 17.68 -0.28
N LYS A 207 -7.56 18.79 0.02
CA LYS A 207 -6.98 19.66 -1.03
C LYS A 207 -5.83 18.95 -1.74
N GLU A 208 -4.98 18.26 -1.01
CA GLU A 208 -3.86 17.47 -1.57
C GLU A 208 -4.36 16.37 -2.50
N LEU A 209 -5.31 15.55 -2.06
CA LEU A 209 -5.91 14.48 -2.87
C LEU A 209 -6.49 15.03 -4.18
N ARG A 210 -7.29 16.12 -4.11
CA ARG A 210 -7.83 16.77 -5.32
C ARG A 210 -6.74 17.30 -6.24
N LYS A 211 -5.67 17.87 -5.68
CA LYS A 211 -4.54 18.42 -6.44
C LYS A 211 -3.74 17.34 -7.15
N LEU A 212 -3.53 16.18 -6.52
CA LEU A 212 -2.93 14.99 -7.15
C LEU A 212 -3.83 14.46 -8.27
N GLY A 213 -5.12 14.30 -7.99
CA GLY A 213 -6.08 13.63 -8.87
C GLY A 213 -5.99 12.12 -8.80
N ALA A 214 -7.14 11.45 -9.00
CA ALA A 214 -7.29 10.00 -8.79
C ALA A 214 -6.26 9.15 -9.54
N GLN A 215 -5.93 9.52 -10.78
CA GLN A 215 -5.04 8.73 -11.65
C GLN A 215 -3.59 8.63 -11.14
N ARG A 216 -3.15 9.58 -10.29
CA ARG A 216 -1.79 9.61 -9.75
C ARG A 216 -1.65 8.94 -8.40
N ILE A 217 -2.76 8.55 -7.76
CA ILE A 217 -2.77 7.88 -6.46
C ILE A 217 -3.03 6.41 -6.70
N VAL A 218 -2.03 5.57 -6.40
CA VAL A 218 -2.17 4.11 -6.58
C VAL A 218 -2.79 3.46 -5.35
N GLN A 219 -2.40 3.91 -4.16
CA GLN A 219 -2.81 3.35 -2.87
C GLN A 219 -2.64 4.42 -1.78
N ILE A 220 -3.25 4.22 -0.62
CA ILE A 220 -3.21 5.19 0.48
C ILE A 220 -2.83 4.48 1.79
N HIS A 221 -1.78 4.95 2.48
CA HIS A 221 -1.61 4.71 3.91
C HIS A 221 -2.57 5.61 4.69
N ALA A 222 -3.61 4.98 5.23
CA ALA A 222 -4.67 5.66 5.95
C ALA A 222 -4.37 5.70 7.45
N SER A 223 -3.34 6.46 7.82
CA SER A 223 -2.83 6.55 9.19
C SER A 223 -2.25 7.92 9.48
N ASN A 224 -2.15 8.24 10.77
CA ASN A 224 -1.39 9.37 11.29
C ASN A 224 -0.24 8.88 12.18
N THR A 225 0.57 9.77 12.70
CA THR A 225 1.57 9.49 13.75
C THR A 225 0.88 8.89 14.98
N ASP A 226 1.57 7.98 15.68
CA ASP A 226 1.03 7.36 16.88
C ASP A 226 0.71 8.43 17.95
N SER A 227 -0.51 8.46 18.39
CA SER A 227 -1.07 9.36 19.40
C SER A 227 -2.37 8.77 19.94
N VAL A 228 -3.38 8.68 19.08
CA VAL A 228 -4.69 8.09 19.30
C VAL A 228 -5.09 7.23 18.12
N ASN A 229 -6.16 6.44 18.24
CA ASN A 229 -6.71 5.72 17.08
C ASN A 229 -7.40 6.70 16.11
N LEU A 230 -7.59 6.29 14.86
CA LEU A 230 -8.18 7.11 13.79
C LEU A 230 -9.54 7.70 14.11
N GLN A 231 -10.34 7.02 14.92
CA GLN A 231 -11.66 7.49 15.34
C GLN A 231 -11.59 8.72 16.26
N GLU A 232 -10.55 8.80 17.07
CA GLU A 232 -10.30 9.88 18.01
C GLU A 232 -9.35 10.97 17.46
N ASP A 233 -8.81 10.78 16.24
CA ASP A 233 -7.83 11.68 15.66
C ASP A 233 -8.48 12.98 15.17
N PRO A 234 -8.13 14.15 15.73
CA PRO A 234 -8.73 15.42 15.32
C PRO A 234 -8.23 15.92 13.97
N GLU A 235 -7.09 15.41 13.47
CA GLU A 235 -6.49 15.85 12.22
C GLU A 235 -6.99 15.04 11.00
N ILE A 236 -7.47 13.80 11.25
CA ILE A 236 -7.89 12.86 10.19
C ILE A 236 -9.42 12.75 10.13
N ASN A 237 -10.05 13.60 9.35
CA ASN A 237 -11.50 13.53 9.14
C ASN A 237 -11.86 12.53 8.02
N LEU A 238 -11.95 11.24 8.36
CA LEU A 238 -12.24 10.17 7.39
C LEU A 238 -13.55 10.37 6.62
N PRO A 239 -14.68 10.79 7.21
CA PRO A 239 -15.90 11.08 6.46
C PRO A 239 -15.73 12.15 5.39
N LYS A 240 -14.97 13.22 5.67
CA LYS A 240 -14.66 14.28 4.69
C LYS A 240 -13.73 13.76 3.59
N ILE A 241 -12.76 12.92 3.96
CA ILE A 241 -11.83 12.27 3.02
C ILE A 241 -12.59 11.34 2.09
N ARG A 242 -13.49 10.49 2.61
CA ARG A 242 -14.37 9.63 1.80
C ARG A 242 -15.14 10.43 0.75
N LYS A 243 -15.85 11.47 1.17
CA LYS A 243 -16.61 12.35 0.24
C LYS A 243 -15.70 12.94 -0.85
N THR A 244 -14.44 13.23 -0.52
CA THR A 244 -13.47 13.75 -1.49
C THR A 244 -13.06 12.66 -2.50
N LEU A 245 -12.70 11.47 -2.03
CA LEU A 245 -12.35 10.33 -2.88
C LEU A 245 -13.53 9.88 -3.76
N ASP A 246 -14.75 9.94 -3.23
CA ASP A 246 -15.98 9.66 -3.99
C ASP A 246 -16.16 10.64 -5.16
N LYS A 247 -16.02 11.94 -4.92
CA LYS A 247 -16.08 12.98 -5.96
C LYS A 247 -14.98 12.82 -7.00
N MET A 248 -13.80 12.39 -6.58
CA MET A 248 -12.68 12.08 -7.47
C MET A 248 -12.86 10.79 -8.26
N LYS A 249 -13.86 9.97 -7.94
CA LYS A 249 -14.06 8.62 -8.48
C LYS A 249 -12.85 7.71 -8.24
N TRP A 250 -12.09 7.95 -7.19
CA TRP A 250 -10.98 7.08 -6.81
C TRP A 250 -11.50 5.79 -6.18
N SER A 251 -10.83 4.68 -6.46
CA SER A 251 -11.07 3.38 -5.86
C SER A 251 -9.72 2.71 -5.58
N GLY A 252 -9.65 1.89 -4.54
CA GLY A 252 -8.40 1.22 -4.21
C GLY A 252 -8.31 0.79 -2.75
N TRP A 253 -7.08 0.57 -2.32
CA TRP A 253 -6.77 0.11 -0.98
C TRP A 253 -6.39 1.26 -0.05
N LEU A 254 -6.95 1.20 1.16
CA LEU A 254 -6.58 2.01 2.31
C LEU A 254 -5.85 1.07 3.28
N VAL A 255 -4.60 1.37 3.58
CA VAL A 255 -3.73 0.49 4.39
C VAL A 255 -3.45 1.16 5.74
N VAL A 256 -3.76 0.47 6.82
CA VAL A 256 -3.43 0.93 8.18
C VAL A 256 -1.95 0.66 8.43
N GLU A 257 -1.17 1.71 8.69
CA GLU A 257 0.25 1.63 9.04
C GLU A 257 0.48 1.97 10.51
N ARG A 258 -0.10 3.07 11.01
CA ARG A 258 0.10 3.62 12.36
C ARG A 258 -1.24 4.06 12.98
N SER A 259 -1.29 5.17 13.70
CA SER A 259 -2.45 5.64 14.49
C SER A 259 -2.73 4.74 15.68
N ARG A 260 -1.67 4.47 16.45
CA ARG A 260 -1.78 3.66 17.66
C ARG A 260 -1.92 4.57 18.89
N ASP A 261 -2.80 4.19 19.82
CA ASP A 261 -2.88 4.79 21.13
C ASP A 261 -1.54 4.62 21.86
N VAL A 262 -0.88 5.72 22.18
CA VAL A 262 0.45 5.72 22.81
C VAL A 262 0.45 5.07 24.20
N LYS A 263 -0.69 5.05 24.90
CA LYS A 263 -0.85 4.34 26.17
C LYS A 263 -0.92 2.83 26.01
N ARG A 264 -1.21 2.35 24.79
CA ARG A 264 -1.40 0.93 24.44
C ARG A 264 -0.65 0.56 23.14
N VAL A 265 0.44 1.23 22.83
CA VAL A 265 1.14 1.12 21.54
C VAL A 265 1.51 -0.31 21.12
N ARG A 266 1.73 -1.22 22.10
CA ARG A 266 2.05 -2.63 21.84
C ARG A 266 0.83 -3.54 21.71
N ASP A 267 -0.36 -3.03 22.01
CA ASP A 267 -1.61 -3.79 21.87
C ASP A 267 -2.09 -3.72 20.41
N VAL A 268 -1.51 -4.62 19.60
CA VAL A 268 -1.77 -4.68 18.15
C VAL A 268 -3.24 -4.95 17.87
N LYS A 269 -3.87 -5.89 18.59
CA LYS A 269 -5.27 -6.22 18.36
C LYS A 269 -6.20 -5.04 18.64
N TYR A 270 -5.96 -4.32 19.72
CA TYR A 270 -6.72 -3.12 20.03
C TYR A 270 -6.54 -2.05 18.96
N ASN A 271 -5.31 -1.66 18.67
CA ASN A 271 -5.03 -0.53 17.78
C ASN A 271 -5.46 -0.79 16.34
N PHE A 272 -5.01 -1.90 15.77
CA PHE A 272 -5.35 -2.23 14.38
C PHE A 272 -6.81 -2.61 14.23
N GLY A 273 -7.40 -3.33 15.20
CA GLY A 273 -8.81 -3.69 15.18
C GLY A 273 -9.73 -2.47 15.15
N ARG A 274 -9.48 -1.46 16.01
CA ARG A 274 -10.25 -0.21 16.03
C ARG A 274 -10.09 0.59 14.74
N ASN A 275 -8.86 0.75 14.25
CA ASN A 275 -8.61 1.50 13.03
C ASN A 275 -9.22 0.84 11.80
N ILE A 276 -9.11 -0.49 11.66
CA ILE A 276 -9.73 -1.26 10.58
C ILE A 276 -11.26 -1.15 10.65
N ALA A 277 -11.85 -1.37 11.82
CA ALA A 277 -13.30 -1.27 12.02
C ALA A 277 -13.83 0.12 11.63
N TYR A 278 -13.16 1.19 12.08
CA TYR A 278 -13.57 2.54 11.75
C TYR A 278 -13.40 2.87 10.26
N LEU A 279 -12.31 2.42 9.63
CA LEU A 279 -12.15 2.56 8.18
C LEU A 279 -13.26 1.82 7.42
N LYS A 280 -13.61 0.59 7.82
CA LYS A 280 -14.70 -0.15 7.20
C LYS A 280 -16.04 0.54 7.38
N GLN A 281 -16.35 0.98 8.58
CA GLN A 281 -17.55 1.77 8.86
C GLN A 281 -17.64 2.99 7.94
N VAL A 282 -16.56 3.76 7.81
CA VAL A 282 -16.58 4.97 6.99
C VAL A 282 -16.60 4.67 5.50
N PHE A 283 -15.85 3.68 5.00
CA PHE A 283 -15.61 3.49 3.57
C PHE A 283 -16.40 2.34 2.92
N GLN A 284 -16.87 1.35 3.68
CA GLN A 284 -17.55 0.18 3.14
C GLN A 284 -19.05 0.13 3.51
N GLU A 285 -19.43 0.67 4.67
CA GLU A 285 -20.83 0.76 5.05
C GLU A 285 -21.54 1.91 4.29
N ARG A 286 -22.79 1.67 3.90
CA ARG A 286 -23.62 2.63 3.16
C ARG A 286 -24.37 3.57 4.08
#